data_f4728996702d2daced6eb277e0f2b354
#
_entry.id   f4728996702d2daced6eb277e0f2b354
#
_cell.length_a   1.000
_cell.length_b   1.000
_cell.length_c   1.000
_cell.angle_alpha   90.00
_cell.angle_beta   90.00
_cell.angle_gamma   90.00
#
_symmetry.space_group_name_H-M   'P 1'
#
loop_
_entity.id
_entity.type
_entity.pdbx_description
1 polymer ?
#
loop_
_entity_poly.entity_id
_entity_poly.type
_entity_poly.pdbx_seq_one_letter_code
_entity_poly.pdbx_strand_id
1 'polypeptide(L)'
;MVGNLEQILESKKIEGGKVAVGFRPSGSLHLGNLVTISYAAILADKLDLELDLCVCDTDWSAHIHSDHLEDENRSMKLFFNRECPCGDHSNVAEHRVDEISEFLSVLRGETVDFEVNYLSEYSSEEYVEALRNVLNNMDDFDEIFGGGFRRRYRSPVAAVCDECGFSDAKGSAYSSETDELVSACRNPECMNGFMTTKVSNPEKGVYYLADPVRDPARDVAVHVFGGDYRDAEKEQKTPKIEKVEKITELACGESPEYFLAPIIVTEEGLPLSKSNGTGRSVEDIEDVEKYSKELIGNVRKLTEEEREFVSEDELI
;
A
#
# COMPACT_ATOMS: atom_id res chain seq x y z
N MET A 1 -9.65 -8.49 13.53
CA MET A 1 -10.42 -8.40 14.79
C MET A 1 -10.86 -6.96 14.96
N VAL A 2 -12.14 -6.70 15.13
CA VAL A 2 -12.65 -5.38 15.52
C VAL A 2 -12.83 -5.48 17.03
N GLY A 3 -11.89 -5.02 17.79
CA GLY A 3 -11.93 -4.98 19.23
C GLY A 3 -11.61 -3.58 19.71
N ASN A 4 -12.07 -3.21 20.91
CA ASN A 4 -11.58 -2.01 21.57
C ASN A 4 -10.05 -2.09 21.59
N LEU A 5 -9.39 -1.06 21.06
CA LEU A 5 -7.94 -1.02 20.92
C LEU A 5 -7.22 -1.38 22.24
N GLU A 6 -7.71 -0.88 23.38
CA GLU A 6 -7.14 -1.17 24.70
C GLU A 6 -7.21 -2.66 25.03
N GLN A 7 -8.33 -3.34 24.75
CA GLN A 7 -8.48 -4.79 25.04
C GLN A 7 -7.57 -5.62 24.14
N ILE A 8 -7.37 -5.20 22.88
CA ILE A 8 -6.47 -5.91 21.95
C ILE A 8 -5.02 -5.72 22.39
N LEU A 9 -4.63 -4.51 22.79
CA LEU A 9 -3.29 -4.18 23.26
C LEU A 9 -2.95 -4.93 24.57
N GLU A 10 -3.91 -5.01 25.50
CA GLU A 10 -3.74 -5.79 26.72
C GLU A 10 -3.62 -7.31 26.47
N SER A 11 -4.32 -7.82 25.45
CA SER A 11 -4.29 -9.25 25.10
C SER A 11 -3.05 -9.68 24.32
N LYS A 12 -2.44 -8.77 23.58
CA LYS A 12 -1.36 -9.05 22.63
C LYS A 12 -0.09 -8.30 23.02
N LYS A 13 0.58 -8.64 24.05
CA LYS A 13 1.85 -8.02 24.47
C LYS A 13 2.75 -7.59 23.30
N ILE A 14 2.43 -6.44 22.69
CA ILE A 14 3.27 -5.84 21.66
C ILE A 14 4.44 -5.17 22.37
N GLU A 15 5.60 -5.77 22.27
CA GLU A 15 6.84 -5.29 22.90
C GLU A 15 7.82 -4.86 21.80
N GLY A 16 7.86 -3.57 21.50
CA GLY A 16 8.79 -2.99 20.49
C GLY A 16 8.27 -3.11 19.06
N GLY A 17 9.13 -2.74 18.10
CA GLY A 17 8.80 -2.68 16.68
C GLY A 17 8.14 -1.35 16.27
N LYS A 18 7.52 -1.33 15.10
CA LYS A 18 6.88 -0.14 14.50
C LYS A 18 5.41 -0.38 14.22
N VAL A 19 4.64 0.72 14.18
CA VAL A 19 3.32 0.73 13.57
C VAL A 19 3.46 1.15 12.12
N ALA A 20 3.06 0.31 11.17
CA ALA A 20 3.12 0.62 9.76
C ALA A 20 1.75 1.02 9.21
N VAL A 21 1.77 1.92 8.24
CA VAL A 21 0.65 2.25 7.38
C VAL A 21 1.16 2.63 6.00
N GLY A 22 0.47 2.18 4.95
CA GLY A 22 0.84 2.50 3.58
C GLY A 22 -0.29 3.18 2.82
N PHE A 23 0.07 3.98 1.82
CA PHE A 23 -0.91 4.45 0.84
C PHE A 23 -0.35 4.36 -0.57
N ARG A 24 -1.26 4.10 -1.50
CA ARG A 24 -0.96 4.03 -2.93
C ARG A 24 -1.18 5.41 -3.57
N PRO A 25 -0.19 6.00 -4.25
CA PRO A 25 -0.30 7.34 -4.84
C PRO A 25 -1.11 7.34 -6.15
N SER A 26 -2.23 6.60 -6.21
CA SER A 26 -3.04 6.39 -7.43
C SER A 26 -3.98 7.55 -7.80
N GLY A 27 -3.92 8.66 -7.08
CA GLY A 27 -4.73 9.88 -7.28
C GLY A 27 -4.71 10.67 -5.99
N SER A 28 -5.38 11.84 -5.94
CA SER A 28 -5.48 12.65 -4.73
C SER A 28 -6.00 11.83 -3.56
N LEU A 29 -5.41 12.03 -2.39
CA LEU A 29 -5.80 11.31 -1.18
C LEU A 29 -7.19 11.78 -0.73
N HIS A 30 -8.02 10.86 -0.30
CA HIS A 30 -9.35 11.13 0.20
C HIS A 30 -9.42 10.90 1.71
N LEU A 31 -10.54 11.34 2.32
CA LEU A 31 -10.76 11.25 3.76
C LEU A 31 -10.45 9.86 4.34
N GLY A 32 -10.81 8.77 3.65
CA GLY A 32 -10.50 7.40 4.10
C GLY A 32 -9.00 7.13 4.25
N ASN A 33 -8.15 7.70 3.38
CA ASN A 33 -6.69 7.59 3.52
C ASN A 33 -6.22 8.37 4.75
N LEU A 34 -6.71 9.61 4.94
CA LEU A 34 -6.32 10.45 6.07
C LEU A 34 -6.74 9.82 7.40
N VAL A 35 -7.94 9.22 7.46
CA VAL A 35 -8.41 8.48 8.65
C VAL A 35 -7.48 7.29 8.94
N THR A 36 -7.13 6.50 7.93
CA THR A 36 -6.25 5.33 8.11
C THR A 36 -4.87 5.75 8.62
N ILE A 37 -4.29 6.82 8.04
CA ILE A 37 -2.99 7.37 8.47
C ILE A 37 -3.09 7.94 9.89
N SER A 38 -4.14 8.70 10.21
CA SER A 38 -4.37 9.24 11.56
C SER A 38 -4.53 8.13 12.59
N TYR A 39 -5.29 7.07 12.24
CA TYR A 39 -5.50 5.91 13.11
C TYR A 39 -4.17 5.22 13.45
N ALA A 40 -3.31 5.01 12.46
CA ALA A 40 -1.99 4.44 12.65
C ALA A 40 -1.08 5.33 13.53
N ALA A 41 -1.08 6.64 13.30
CA ALA A 41 -0.28 7.58 14.09
C ALA A 41 -0.74 7.65 15.56
N ILE A 42 -2.05 7.65 15.81
CA ILE A 42 -2.62 7.62 17.16
C ILE A 42 -2.32 6.27 17.85
N LEU A 43 -2.33 5.18 17.08
CA LEU A 43 -1.96 3.87 17.59
C LEU A 43 -0.48 3.81 17.98
N ALA A 44 0.40 4.36 17.15
CA ALA A 44 1.83 4.48 17.45
C ALA A 44 2.07 5.31 18.74
N ASP A 45 1.38 6.45 18.89
CA ASP A 45 1.42 7.29 20.08
C ASP A 45 0.97 6.52 21.35
N LYS A 46 -0.14 5.78 21.27
CA LYS A 46 -0.66 4.97 22.39
C LYS A 46 0.24 3.79 22.79
N LEU A 47 0.97 3.24 21.83
CA LEU A 47 1.88 2.11 22.04
C LEU A 47 3.31 2.53 22.41
N ASP A 48 3.64 3.82 22.34
CA ASP A 48 5.00 4.35 22.45
C ASP A 48 5.96 3.70 21.40
N LEU A 49 5.47 3.58 20.17
CA LEU A 49 6.18 3.00 19.02
C LEU A 49 6.42 4.05 17.93
N GLU A 50 7.39 3.79 17.06
CA GLU A 50 7.61 4.58 15.86
C GLU A 50 6.49 4.34 14.84
N LEU A 51 6.09 5.40 14.11
CA LEU A 51 5.22 5.27 12.95
C LEU A 51 6.05 5.15 11.68
N ASP A 52 5.78 4.11 10.88
CA ASP A 52 6.34 3.91 9.55
C ASP A 52 5.27 4.17 8.49
N LEU A 53 5.27 5.40 7.95
CA LEU A 53 4.36 5.81 6.88
C LEU A 53 5.00 5.57 5.52
N CYS A 54 4.43 4.64 4.73
CA CYS A 54 4.97 4.23 3.46
C CYS A 54 4.15 4.69 2.26
N VAL A 55 4.86 5.16 1.24
CA VAL A 55 4.31 5.38 -0.11
C VAL A 55 4.53 4.14 -0.96
N CYS A 56 3.43 3.49 -1.39
CA CYS A 56 3.47 2.29 -2.22
C CYS A 56 3.74 2.67 -3.69
N ASP A 57 4.90 3.24 -3.95
CA ASP A 57 5.29 3.81 -5.26
C ASP A 57 5.86 2.78 -6.23
N THR A 58 6.19 1.57 -5.77
CA THR A 58 6.59 0.44 -6.62
C THR A 58 5.42 -0.28 -7.27
N ASP A 59 4.19 0.13 -6.96
CA ASP A 59 3.00 -0.37 -7.61
C ASP A 59 2.79 0.34 -8.97
N TRP A 60 1.97 -0.23 -9.82
CA TRP A 60 1.72 0.32 -11.15
C TRP A 60 0.72 1.48 -11.13
N SER A 61 0.99 2.44 -11.98
CA SER A 61 0.08 3.54 -12.23
C SER A 61 -0.91 3.15 -13.35
N ALA A 62 -2.15 2.89 -12.99
CA ALA A 62 -3.20 2.40 -13.89
C ALA A 62 -3.56 3.33 -15.06
N HIS A 63 -3.03 4.57 -15.08
CA HIS A 63 -3.50 5.61 -16.00
C HIS A 63 -2.64 5.85 -17.23
N ILE A 64 -1.58 5.05 -17.48
CA ILE A 64 -0.61 5.44 -18.50
C ILE A 64 -0.97 4.99 -19.91
N HIS A 65 -1.73 3.93 -20.08
CA HIS A 65 -2.10 3.46 -21.41
C HIS A 65 -3.50 2.85 -21.43
N SER A 66 -4.54 3.68 -21.25
CA SER A 66 -5.92 3.27 -21.56
C SER A 66 -6.06 2.79 -23.02
N ASP A 67 -5.26 3.34 -23.93
CA ASP A 67 -5.29 3.02 -25.36
C ASP A 67 -4.61 1.69 -25.72
N HIS A 68 -3.79 1.13 -24.79
CA HIS A 68 -3.10 -0.16 -24.98
C HIS A 68 -3.68 -1.28 -24.10
N LEU A 69 -4.75 -1.04 -23.37
CA LEU A 69 -5.38 -2.03 -22.48
C LEU A 69 -6.12 -3.15 -23.23
N GLU A 70 -6.41 -2.97 -24.51
CA GLU A 70 -7.14 -3.94 -25.32
C GLU A 70 -6.26 -5.10 -25.83
N ASP A 71 -4.93 -4.93 -25.83
CA ASP A 71 -4.01 -5.98 -26.27
C ASP A 71 -3.37 -6.73 -25.09
N GLU A 72 -2.96 -7.98 -25.34
CA GLU A 72 -2.23 -8.86 -24.41
C GLU A 72 -0.87 -8.28 -23.94
N ASN A 73 -0.47 -7.14 -24.49
CA ASN A 73 0.80 -6.46 -24.29
C ASN A 73 0.67 -5.27 -23.32
N ARG A 74 0.49 -5.54 -22.02
CA ARG A 74 0.37 -4.49 -21.02
C ARG A 74 1.75 -4.05 -20.53
N SER A 75 2.20 -2.87 -20.98
CA SER A 75 3.32 -2.14 -20.38
C SER A 75 2.79 -1.09 -19.43
N MET A 76 3.41 -0.97 -18.27
CA MET A 76 2.99 -0.02 -17.24
C MET A 76 4.21 0.68 -16.65
N LYS A 77 4.11 1.98 -16.38
CA LYS A 77 5.05 2.69 -15.49
C LYS A 77 4.62 2.50 -14.05
N LEU A 78 5.58 2.42 -13.15
CA LEU A 78 5.35 2.43 -11.71
C LEU A 78 5.20 3.88 -11.24
N PHE A 79 4.68 4.09 -10.03
CA PHE A 79 4.45 5.46 -9.57
C PHE A 79 5.74 6.25 -9.41
N PHE A 80 6.83 5.62 -8.93
CA PHE A 80 8.12 6.30 -8.72
C PHE A 80 8.80 6.76 -10.02
N ASN A 81 8.55 6.12 -11.15
CA ASN A 81 9.14 6.49 -12.45
C ASN A 81 8.13 7.10 -13.45
N ARG A 82 6.93 7.41 -12.98
CA ARG A 82 5.95 8.16 -13.74
C ARG A 82 6.15 9.65 -13.55
N GLU A 83 6.50 10.35 -14.63
CA GLU A 83 6.61 11.80 -14.64
C GLU A 83 5.33 12.47 -14.13
N CYS A 84 5.50 13.46 -13.26
CA CYS A 84 4.37 14.22 -12.78
C CYS A 84 3.88 15.20 -13.85
N PRO A 85 2.58 15.20 -14.18
CA PRO A 85 2.03 16.15 -15.16
C PRO A 85 2.07 17.61 -14.70
N CYS A 86 2.28 17.90 -13.41
CA CYS A 86 2.40 19.27 -12.89
C CYS A 86 3.71 19.94 -13.31
N GLY A 87 4.78 19.17 -13.56
CA GLY A 87 6.12 19.68 -13.91
C GLY A 87 6.97 20.17 -12.73
N ASP A 88 6.40 20.24 -11.53
CA ASP A 88 7.09 20.73 -10.32
C ASP A 88 7.70 19.59 -9.49
N HIS A 89 7.22 18.36 -9.68
CA HIS A 89 7.70 17.15 -8.99
C HIS A 89 8.33 16.19 -10.00
N SER A 90 9.32 15.44 -9.58
CA SER A 90 10.01 14.47 -10.44
C SER A 90 9.10 13.29 -10.81
N ASN A 91 8.22 12.88 -9.90
CA ASN A 91 7.28 11.79 -10.13
C ASN A 91 5.93 12.01 -9.44
N VAL A 92 4.97 11.14 -9.75
CA VAL A 92 3.61 11.22 -9.20
C VAL A 92 3.57 10.94 -7.71
N ALA A 93 4.46 10.08 -7.19
CA ALA A 93 4.46 9.72 -5.78
C ALA A 93 4.86 10.93 -4.91
N GLU A 94 5.90 11.67 -5.30
CA GLU A 94 6.31 12.90 -4.62
C GLU A 94 5.19 13.95 -4.62
N HIS A 95 4.51 14.14 -5.75
CA HIS A 95 3.38 15.05 -5.84
C HIS A 95 2.28 14.71 -4.84
N ARG A 96 1.95 13.42 -4.67
CA ARG A 96 0.90 12.99 -3.73
C ARG A 96 1.29 13.16 -2.26
N VAL A 97 2.57 13.07 -1.95
CA VAL A 97 3.07 13.38 -0.60
C VAL A 97 2.99 14.89 -0.33
N ASP A 98 3.35 15.71 -1.33
CA ASP A 98 3.29 17.17 -1.20
C ASP A 98 1.84 17.66 -0.99
N GLU A 99 0.86 17.10 -1.70
CA GLU A 99 -0.57 17.42 -1.51
C GLU A 99 -1.06 17.28 -0.05
N ILE A 100 -0.47 16.37 0.72
CA ILE A 100 -0.85 16.13 2.11
C ILE A 100 0.19 16.63 3.12
N SER A 101 1.20 17.37 2.68
CA SER A 101 2.33 17.78 3.53
C SER A 101 1.89 18.61 4.74
N GLU A 102 0.91 19.50 4.57
CA GLU A 102 0.34 20.29 5.66
C GLU A 102 -0.42 19.41 6.67
N PHE A 103 -1.25 18.46 6.20
CA PHE A 103 -1.89 17.45 7.05
C PHE A 103 -0.87 16.64 7.84
N LEU A 104 0.20 16.15 7.18
CA LEU A 104 1.25 15.38 7.83
C LEU A 104 2.00 16.21 8.88
N SER A 105 2.18 17.51 8.64
CA SER A 105 2.79 18.42 9.60
C SER A 105 1.94 18.56 10.86
N VAL A 106 0.62 18.73 10.71
CA VAL A 106 -0.32 18.78 11.83
C VAL A 106 -0.34 17.44 12.58
N LEU A 107 -0.38 16.33 11.86
CA LEU A 107 -0.40 14.98 12.44
C LEU A 107 0.82 14.71 13.32
N ARG A 108 2.04 15.09 12.86
CA ARG A 108 3.27 15.00 13.69
C ARG A 108 3.18 15.81 14.96
N GLY A 109 2.60 17.01 14.90
CA GLY A 109 2.42 17.87 16.06
C GLY A 109 1.41 17.34 17.08
N GLU A 110 0.45 16.55 16.66
CA GLU A 110 -0.65 16.04 17.49
C GLU A 110 -0.41 14.57 17.97
N THR A 111 0.55 13.85 17.40
CA THR A 111 0.83 12.44 17.71
C THR A 111 2.33 12.18 17.88
N VAL A 112 2.91 11.31 17.08
CA VAL A 112 4.34 10.96 17.09
C VAL A 112 5.07 11.60 15.92
N ASP A 113 6.38 11.81 16.07
CA ASP A 113 7.24 12.18 14.94
C ASP A 113 7.47 10.98 14.02
N PHE A 114 7.50 11.21 12.70
CA PHE A 114 7.69 10.17 11.70
C PHE A 114 8.24 10.74 10.39
N GLU A 115 8.85 9.87 9.60
CA GLU A 115 9.26 10.15 8.24
C GLU A 115 8.33 9.46 7.24
N VAL A 116 8.27 9.98 6.02
CA VAL A 116 7.57 9.34 4.90
C VAL A 116 8.59 8.56 4.10
N ASN A 117 8.39 7.25 4.01
CA ASN A 117 9.29 6.33 3.35
C ASN A 117 8.73 5.91 1.98
N TYR A 118 9.58 5.89 0.95
CA TYR A 118 9.23 5.39 -0.37
C TYR A 118 9.67 3.93 -0.52
N LEU A 119 8.77 3.09 -1.00
CA LEU A 119 9.09 1.66 -1.15
C LEU A 119 10.11 1.39 -2.25
N SER A 120 10.22 2.26 -3.27
CA SER A 120 11.27 2.19 -4.28
C SER A 120 12.68 2.41 -3.74
N GLU A 121 12.80 3.09 -2.60
CA GLU A 121 14.07 3.35 -1.93
C GLU A 121 14.41 2.27 -0.92
N TYR A 122 13.43 1.41 -0.57
CA TYR A 122 13.61 0.40 0.45
C TYR A 122 14.18 -0.90 -0.13
N SER A 123 15.31 -1.31 0.42
CA SER A 123 15.88 -2.64 0.15
C SER A 123 16.68 -3.10 1.38
N SER A 124 16.34 -4.28 1.88
CA SER A 124 17.14 -4.98 2.88
C SER A 124 17.32 -6.43 2.44
N GLU A 125 18.25 -7.16 3.04
CA GLU A 125 18.49 -8.56 2.71
C GLU A 125 17.27 -9.42 3.10
N GLU A 126 16.66 -9.13 4.23
CA GLU A 126 15.46 -9.79 4.74
C GLU A 126 14.27 -9.61 3.77
N TYR A 127 14.08 -8.39 3.27
CA TYR A 127 13.04 -8.11 2.27
C TYR A 127 13.29 -8.87 0.96
N VAL A 128 14.53 -8.88 0.50
CA VAL A 128 14.92 -9.62 -0.72
C VAL A 128 14.68 -11.11 -0.54
N GLU A 129 15.00 -11.66 0.63
CA GLU A 129 14.73 -13.06 0.94
C GLU A 129 13.23 -13.37 1.02
N ALA A 130 12.43 -12.49 1.60
CA ALA A 130 10.98 -12.61 1.60
C ALA A 130 10.40 -12.66 0.17
N LEU A 131 10.90 -11.82 -0.73
CA LEU A 131 10.51 -11.86 -2.14
C LEU A 131 10.94 -13.18 -2.82
N ARG A 132 12.15 -13.69 -2.54
CA ARG A 132 12.63 -14.99 -3.06
C ARG A 132 11.74 -16.12 -2.57
N ASN A 133 11.32 -16.10 -1.32
CA ASN A 133 10.43 -17.11 -0.76
C ASN A 133 9.09 -17.14 -1.50
N VAL A 134 8.48 -16.00 -1.78
CA VAL A 134 7.26 -15.93 -2.59
C VAL A 134 7.52 -16.43 -4.01
N LEU A 135 8.60 -15.99 -4.66
CA LEU A 135 8.92 -16.34 -6.04
C LEU A 135 9.24 -17.83 -6.22
N ASN A 136 9.82 -18.47 -5.22
CA ASN A 136 10.10 -19.91 -5.22
C ASN A 136 8.85 -20.74 -4.90
N ASN A 137 7.84 -20.17 -4.22
CA ASN A 137 6.62 -20.85 -3.79
C ASN A 137 5.38 -20.32 -4.54
N MET A 138 5.51 -20.07 -5.85
CA MET A 138 4.45 -19.49 -6.67
C MET A 138 3.18 -20.36 -6.77
N ASP A 139 3.25 -21.65 -6.49
CA ASP A 139 2.08 -22.53 -6.47
C ASP A 139 1.23 -22.26 -5.20
N ASP A 140 1.87 -22.15 -4.05
CA ASP A 140 1.22 -21.80 -2.79
C ASP A 140 0.66 -20.37 -2.84
N PHE A 141 1.42 -19.44 -3.46
CA PHE A 141 0.95 -18.08 -3.70
C PHE A 141 -0.31 -18.05 -4.58
N ASP A 142 -0.35 -18.84 -5.67
CA ASP A 142 -1.53 -18.96 -6.54
C ASP A 142 -2.74 -19.53 -5.79
N GLU A 143 -2.53 -20.48 -4.86
CA GLU A 143 -3.58 -21.06 -4.02
C GLU A 143 -4.20 -20.00 -3.08
N ILE A 144 -3.41 -19.12 -2.48
CA ILE A 144 -3.89 -17.98 -1.66
C ILE A 144 -4.84 -17.10 -2.48
N PHE A 145 -4.60 -16.97 -3.79
CA PHE A 145 -5.48 -16.24 -4.73
C PHE A 145 -6.57 -17.11 -5.36
N GLY A 146 -6.83 -18.29 -4.82
CA GLY A 146 -7.89 -19.18 -5.29
C GLY A 146 -7.60 -19.88 -6.62
N GLY A 147 -6.31 -20.04 -6.98
CA GLY A 147 -5.86 -20.77 -8.19
C GLY A 147 -6.07 -20.00 -9.51
N GLY A 148 -6.14 -18.66 -9.43
CA GLY A 148 -6.38 -17.81 -10.61
C GLY A 148 -5.24 -16.88 -10.97
N PHE A 149 -4.28 -16.68 -10.08
CA PHE A 149 -3.19 -15.73 -10.27
C PHE A 149 -2.29 -16.13 -11.44
N ARG A 150 -1.74 -17.34 -11.44
CA ARG A 150 -0.82 -17.85 -12.49
C ARG A 150 -1.43 -17.93 -13.88
N ARG A 151 -2.75 -17.93 -14.00
CA ARG A 151 -3.42 -17.84 -15.30
C ARG A 151 -3.31 -16.47 -15.94
N ARG A 152 -3.17 -15.42 -15.11
CA ARG A 152 -3.15 -14.01 -15.55
C ARG A 152 -1.75 -13.42 -15.48
N TYR A 153 -0.94 -13.82 -14.51
CA TYR A 153 0.34 -13.23 -14.15
C TYR A 153 1.44 -14.29 -14.06
N ARG A 154 2.70 -13.91 -14.35
CA ARG A 154 3.86 -14.78 -14.17
C ARG A 154 4.35 -14.77 -12.73
N SER A 155 4.44 -13.58 -12.17
CA SER A 155 4.82 -13.34 -10.77
C SER A 155 4.28 -12.01 -10.28
N PRO A 156 4.30 -11.79 -8.96
CA PRO A 156 3.94 -10.48 -8.38
C PRO A 156 5.08 -9.47 -8.43
N VAL A 157 6.22 -9.80 -9.04
CA VAL A 157 7.38 -8.91 -9.13
C VAL A 157 7.76 -8.71 -10.59
N ALA A 158 8.09 -7.49 -10.98
CA ALA A 158 8.42 -7.14 -12.36
C ALA A 158 9.71 -6.33 -12.48
N ALA A 159 10.54 -6.69 -13.45
CA ALA A 159 11.65 -5.85 -13.86
C ALA A 159 11.13 -4.57 -14.53
N VAL A 160 11.89 -3.49 -14.38
CA VAL A 160 11.69 -2.21 -15.05
C VAL A 160 12.68 -2.11 -16.21
N CYS A 161 12.24 -1.55 -17.31
CA CYS A 161 13.09 -1.36 -18.49
C CYS A 161 13.97 -0.12 -18.30
N ASP A 162 15.28 -0.29 -18.35
CA ASP A 162 16.27 0.78 -18.17
C ASP A 162 16.15 1.89 -19.25
N GLU A 163 15.64 1.54 -20.45
CA GLU A 163 15.53 2.48 -21.57
C GLU A 163 14.28 3.35 -21.50
N CYS A 164 13.13 2.79 -21.08
CA CYS A 164 11.85 3.50 -21.14
C CYS A 164 11.09 3.58 -19.81
N GLY A 165 11.60 2.97 -18.75
CA GLY A 165 10.97 2.98 -17.43
C GLY A 165 9.67 2.17 -17.31
N PHE A 166 9.29 1.37 -18.31
CA PHE A 166 8.10 0.53 -18.26
C PHE A 166 8.40 -0.86 -17.68
N SER A 167 7.41 -1.45 -17.05
CA SER A 167 7.40 -2.83 -16.61
C SER A 167 6.32 -3.64 -17.31
N ASP A 168 6.46 -4.99 -17.35
CA ASP A 168 5.40 -5.87 -17.82
C ASP A 168 4.36 -6.08 -16.72
N ALA A 169 3.11 -5.70 -16.98
CA ALA A 169 2.00 -5.84 -16.04
C ALA A 169 1.69 -7.29 -15.63
N LYS A 170 2.22 -8.28 -16.37
CA LYS A 170 2.09 -9.70 -16.00
C LYS A 170 3.20 -10.17 -15.04
N GLY A 171 4.09 -9.27 -14.61
CA GLY A 171 5.27 -9.63 -13.83
C GLY A 171 6.36 -10.29 -14.66
N SER A 172 7.49 -10.55 -14.05
CA SER A 172 8.66 -11.18 -14.67
C SER A 172 8.73 -12.67 -14.38
N ALA A 173 9.37 -13.44 -15.25
CA ALA A 173 9.82 -14.79 -14.90
C ALA A 173 11.00 -14.67 -13.93
N TYR A 174 11.03 -15.53 -12.93
CA TYR A 174 12.12 -15.60 -11.95
C TYR A 174 13.00 -16.82 -12.22
N SER A 175 14.31 -16.62 -12.17
CA SER A 175 15.33 -17.67 -12.21
C SER A 175 16.03 -17.75 -10.86
N SER A 176 15.80 -18.82 -10.12
CA SER A 176 16.47 -19.05 -8.82
C SER A 176 17.96 -19.34 -8.97
N GLU A 177 18.42 -19.81 -10.13
CA GLU A 177 19.83 -20.08 -10.39
C GLU A 177 20.67 -18.81 -10.53
N THR A 178 20.08 -17.78 -11.17
CA THR A 178 20.77 -16.49 -11.40
C THR A 178 20.27 -15.37 -10.50
N ASP A 179 19.22 -15.60 -9.71
CA ASP A 179 18.51 -14.61 -8.91
C ASP A 179 18.00 -13.41 -9.73
N GLU A 180 17.50 -13.71 -10.93
CA GLU A 180 17.09 -12.69 -11.89
C GLU A 180 15.61 -12.76 -12.23
N LEU A 181 15.05 -11.55 -12.37
CA LEU A 181 13.73 -11.31 -12.95
C LEU A 181 13.90 -10.99 -14.44
N VAL A 182 13.20 -11.70 -15.30
CA VAL A 182 13.30 -11.53 -16.76
C VAL A 182 11.91 -11.35 -17.36
N SER A 183 11.74 -10.34 -18.18
CA SER A 183 10.53 -10.14 -18.99
C SER A 183 10.86 -9.41 -20.32
N ALA A 184 9.90 -9.41 -21.24
CA ALA A 184 10.02 -8.61 -22.44
C ALA A 184 9.54 -7.17 -22.17
N CYS A 185 10.24 -6.17 -22.72
CA CYS A 185 9.72 -4.83 -22.78
C CYS A 185 8.54 -4.81 -23.77
N ARG A 186 7.37 -4.43 -23.28
CA ARG A 186 6.12 -4.41 -24.07
C ARG A 186 5.78 -3.02 -24.59
N ASN A 187 6.61 -2.00 -24.31
CA ASN A 187 6.44 -0.68 -24.88
C ASN A 187 6.79 -0.73 -26.39
N PRO A 188 5.83 -0.47 -27.29
CA PRO A 188 6.06 -0.58 -28.72
C PRO A 188 7.04 0.47 -29.27
N GLU A 189 7.26 1.55 -28.51
CA GLU A 189 8.19 2.62 -28.87
C GLU A 189 9.62 2.34 -28.38
N CYS A 190 9.81 1.29 -27.57
CA CYS A 190 11.09 0.94 -27.00
C CYS A 190 11.76 -0.19 -27.81
N MET A 191 13.00 0.04 -28.18
CA MET A 191 13.80 -0.96 -28.94
C MET A 191 14.45 -2.04 -28.06
N ASN A 192 14.32 -1.92 -26.73
CA ASN A 192 14.84 -2.92 -25.79
C ASN A 192 13.97 -4.18 -25.81
N GLY A 193 14.54 -5.31 -26.25
CA GLY A 193 13.79 -6.56 -26.39
C GLY A 193 13.48 -7.24 -25.05
N PHE A 194 14.38 -7.16 -24.08
CA PHE A 194 14.27 -7.82 -22.77
C PHE A 194 14.69 -6.90 -21.66
N MET A 195 14.01 -7.07 -20.51
CA MET A 195 14.32 -6.44 -19.24
C MET A 195 14.84 -7.53 -18.30
N THR A 196 15.98 -7.28 -17.67
CA THR A 196 16.54 -8.19 -16.68
C THR A 196 17.02 -7.38 -15.49
N THR A 197 16.65 -7.80 -14.29
CA THR A 197 17.13 -7.19 -13.04
C THR A 197 17.29 -8.24 -11.96
N LYS A 198 18.11 -7.95 -10.95
CA LYS A 198 18.20 -8.78 -9.74
C LYS A 198 16.99 -8.57 -8.84
N VAL A 199 16.60 -9.59 -8.09
CA VAL A 199 15.55 -9.44 -7.06
C VAL A 199 15.96 -8.41 -5.99
N SER A 200 17.25 -8.25 -5.76
CA SER A 200 17.81 -7.26 -4.84
C SER A 200 17.75 -5.81 -5.33
N ASN A 201 17.47 -5.56 -6.62
CA ASN A 201 17.33 -4.19 -7.11
C ASN A 201 16.11 -3.52 -6.46
N PRO A 202 16.25 -2.34 -5.80
CA PRO A 202 15.10 -1.64 -5.21
C PRO A 202 14.10 -1.16 -6.29
N GLU A 203 14.60 -0.70 -7.43
CA GLU A 203 13.80 -0.21 -8.55
C GLU A 203 13.13 -1.36 -9.34
N LYS A 204 12.22 -2.07 -8.68
CA LYS A 204 11.40 -3.12 -9.29
C LYS A 204 9.94 -2.91 -8.98
N GLY A 205 9.06 -3.37 -9.85
CA GLY A 205 7.63 -3.40 -9.56
C GLY A 205 7.32 -4.54 -8.58
N VAL A 206 6.52 -4.25 -7.56
CA VAL A 206 6.00 -5.24 -6.63
C VAL A 206 4.50 -5.09 -6.54
N TYR A 207 3.78 -6.11 -7.00
CA TYR A 207 2.33 -6.09 -7.14
C TYR A 207 1.69 -7.10 -6.17
N TYR A 208 0.55 -6.74 -5.58
CA TYR A 208 -0.21 -7.63 -4.67
C TYR A 208 0.51 -8.08 -3.40
N LEU A 209 1.76 -7.69 -3.23
CA LEU A 209 2.60 -8.06 -2.09
C LEU A 209 2.99 -6.88 -1.23
N ALA A 210 2.84 -5.68 -1.81
CA ALA A 210 3.38 -4.41 -1.34
C ALA A 210 3.85 -4.43 0.14
N ASP A 211 3.09 -3.87 1.03
CA ASP A 211 3.52 -3.63 2.40
C ASP A 211 3.75 -4.92 3.23
N PRO A 212 2.89 -5.95 3.16
CA PRO A 212 2.98 -7.07 4.10
C PRO A 212 4.27 -7.89 4.01
N VAL A 213 4.81 -8.06 2.81
CA VAL A 213 6.06 -8.80 2.62
C VAL A 213 7.27 -8.04 3.16
N ARG A 214 7.15 -6.72 3.32
CA ARG A 214 8.20 -5.86 3.85
C ARG A 214 8.13 -5.68 5.36
N ASP A 215 6.95 -5.93 5.95
CA ASP A 215 6.69 -5.63 7.35
C ASP A 215 7.68 -6.30 8.31
N PRO A 216 7.95 -7.62 8.24
CA PRO A 216 8.94 -8.24 9.12
C PRO A 216 10.34 -7.69 8.91
N ALA A 217 10.74 -7.40 7.67
CA ALA A 217 12.05 -6.85 7.36
C ALA A 217 12.24 -5.39 7.83
N ARG A 218 11.16 -4.70 8.19
CA ARG A 218 11.13 -3.31 8.69
C ARG A 218 10.88 -3.24 10.19
N ASP A 219 10.87 -4.36 10.88
CA ASP A 219 10.54 -4.45 12.30
C ASP A 219 9.13 -3.93 12.62
N VAL A 220 8.16 -4.27 11.76
CA VAL A 220 6.77 -3.89 11.95
C VAL A 220 6.10 -4.86 12.91
N ALA A 221 5.64 -4.35 14.04
CA ALA A 221 4.86 -5.12 15.02
C ALA A 221 3.36 -5.05 14.72
N VAL A 222 2.93 -3.92 14.17
CA VAL A 222 1.52 -3.64 13.86
C VAL A 222 1.40 -2.99 12.48
N HIS A 223 0.48 -3.48 11.64
CA HIS A 223 0.14 -2.82 10.39
C HIS A 223 -1.34 -2.41 10.36
N VAL A 224 -1.59 -1.15 10.03
CA VAL A 224 -2.95 -0.59 9.93
C VAL A 224 -3.37 -0.50 8.46
N PHE A 225 -4.47 -1.18 8.12
CA PHE A 225 -5.09 -1.14 6.80
C PHE A 225 -6.38 -0.33 6.79
N GLY A 226 -6.77 0.12 5.61
CA GLY A 226 -8.10 0.68 5.40
C GLY A 226 -9.20 -0.35 5.64
N GLY A 227 -10.38 0.13 6.03
CA GLY A 227 -11.51 -0.74 6.38
C GLY A 227 -11.98 -1.64 5.24
N ASP A 228 -11.68 -1.30 3.97
CA ASP A 228 -12.01 -2.09 2.78
C ASP A 228 -11.26 -3.44 2.70
N TYR A 229 -10.26 -3.66 3.55
CA TYR A 229 -9.58 -4.96 3.68
C TYR A 229 -10.42 -6.02 4.42
N ARG A 230 -11.54 -5.64 5.05
CA ARG A 230 -12.51 -6.59 5.63
C ARG A 230 -13.23 -7.40 4.59
N ASP A 231 -13.48 -6.80 3.43
CA ASP A 231 -14.30 -7.40 2.40
C ASP A 231 -13.52 -8.41 1.56
N ALA A 232 -14.20 -9.48 1.18
CA ALA A 232 -13.72 -10.36 0.14
C ALA A 232 -13.82 -9.66 -1.23
N GLU A 233 -12.84 -9.85 -2.09
CA GLU A 233 -12.97 -9.43 -3.47
C GLU A 233 -14.17 -10.12 -4.14
N LYS A 234 -14.87 -9.43 -5.07
CA LYS A 234 -16.15 -9.87 -5.68
C LYS A 234 -16.16 -11.30 -6.21
N GLU A 235 -15.01 -11.83 -6.61
CA GLU A 235 -14.85 -13.20 -7.14
C GLU A 235 -14.23 -14.19 -6.16
N GLN A 236 -13.82 -13.74 -4.97
CA GLN A 236 -13.12 -14.54 -3.98
C GLN A 236 -13.82 -14.45 -2.63
N LYS A 237 -13.97 -15.60 -1.97
CA LYS A 237 -14.69 -15.69 -0.69
C LYS A 237 -13.83 -15.29 0.53
N THR A 238 -12.53 -15.10 0.34
CA THR A 238 -11.58 -14.82 1.41
C THR A 238 -11.39 -13.30 1.57
N PRO A 239 -11.53 -12.72 2.75
CA PRO A 239 -11.22 -11.33 3.02
C PRO A 239 -9.79 -10.96 2.60
N LYS A 240 -9.59 -9.73 2.17
CA LYS A 240 -8.26 -9.26 1.73
C LYS A 240 -7.22 -9.40 2.84
N ILE A 241 -7.59 -9.09 4.07
CA ILE A 241 -6.67 -9.17 5.22
C ILE A 241 -6.16 -10.58 5.48
N GLU A 242 -7.00 -11.61 5.33
CA GLU A 242 -6.57 -13.00 5.47
C GLU A 242 -5.59 -13.44 4.38
N LYS A 243 -5.68 -12.85 3.18
CA LYS A 243 -4.71 -13.10 2.11
C LYS A 243 -3.37 -12.45 2.42
N VAL A 244 -3.42 -11.20 2.92
CA VAL A 244 -2.23 -10.48 3.37
C VAL A 244 -1.48 -11.29 4.42
N GLU A 245 -2.17 -11.78 5.44
CA GLU A 245 -1.60 -12.61 6.50
C GLU A 245 -0.92 -13.87 5.93
N LYS A 246 -1.62 -14.63 5.10
CA LYS A 246 -1.06 -15.84 4.46
C LYS A 246 0.13 -15.54 3.54
N ILE A 247 0.11 -14.42 2.81
CA ILE A 247 1.24 -14.01 1.97
C ILE A 247 2.45 -13.66 2.84
N THR A 248 2.24 -12.95 3.95
CA THR A 248 3.32 -12.58 4.86
C THR A 248 3.91 -13.81 5.53
N GLU A 249 3.08 -14.75 5.98
CA GLU A 249 3.52 -16.04 6.51
C GLU A 249 4.31 -16.85 5.46
N LEU A 250 3.85 -16.89 4.20
CA LEU A 250 4.57 -17.56 3.11
C LEU A 250 5.94 -16.91 2.85
N ALA A 251 6.01 -15.59 2.93
CA ALA A 251 7.22 -14.82 2.67
C ALA A 251 8.24 -14.88 3.81
N CYS A 252 7.78 -14.76 5.06
CA CYS A 252 8.62 -14.47 6.23
C CYS A 252 8.48 -15.50 7.35
N GLY A 253 7.49 -16.39 7.30
CA GLY A 253 7.20 -17.39 8.34
C GLY A 253 6.37 -16.85 9.52
N GLU A 254 6.24 -15.55 9.64
CA GLU A 254 5.46 -14.86 10.66
C GLU A 254 4.83 -13.59 10.08
N SER A 255 3.78 -13.08 10.72
CA SER A 255 3.12 -11.85 10.34
C SER A 255 2.97 -10.89 11.53
N PRO A 256 2.97 -9.57 11.31
CA PRO A 256 2.64 -8.60 12.35
C PRO A 256 1.16 -8.69 12.73
N GLU A 257 0.78 -7.94 13.76
CA GLU A 257 -0.62 -7.75 14.07
C GLU A 257 -1.28 -6.82 13.07
N TYR A 258 -2.44 -7.20 12.54
CA TYR A 258 -3.19 -6.43 11.57
C TYR A 258 -4.40 -5.75 12.20
N PHE A 259 -4.46 -4.42 12.03
CA PHE A 259 -5.59 -3.60 12.44
C PHE A 259 -6.29 -3.01 11.22
N LEU A 260 -7.61 -2.86 11.33
CA LEU A 260 -8.43 -2.28 10.28
C LEU A 260 -9.04 -0.98 10.80
N ALA A 261 -8.71 0.11 10.13
CA ALA A 261 -9.38 1.38 10.35
C ALA A 261 -10.89 1.25 10.04
N PRO A 262 -11.76 2.08 10.62
CA PRO A 262 -13.17 2.08 10.28
C PRO A 262 -13.42 2.43 8.82
N ILE A 263 -14.50 1.90 8.24
CA ILE A 263 -14.97 2.28 6.91
C ILE A 263 -15.73 3.60 7.02
N ILE A 264 -15.30 4.59 6.26
CA ILE A 264 -16.00 5.87 6.19
C ILE A 264 -17.15 5.74 5.20
N VAL A 265 -18.33 6.16 5.62
CA VAL A 265 -19.55 6.10 4.81
C VAL A 265 -20.19 7.48 4.64
N THR A 266 -20.93 7.67 3.54
CA THR A 266 -21.77 8.85 3.33
C THR A 266 -22.99 8.80 4.27
N GLU A 267 -23.80 9.89 4.31
CA GLU A 267 -25.08 9.92 5.04
C GLU A 267 -26.03 8.79 4.61
N GLU A 268 -25.95 8.34 3.35
CA GLU A 268 -26.74 7.23 2.84
C GLU A 268 -26.17 5.84 3.19
N GLY A 269 -25.05 5.79 3.93
CA GLY A 269 -24.39 4.55 4.35
C GLY A 269 -23.54 3.88 3.25
N LEU A 270 -23.21 4.60 2.17
CA LEU A 270 -22.35 4.10 1.11
C LEU A 270 -20.87 4.36 1.45
N PRO A 271 -19.97 3.37 1.31
CA PRO A 271 -18.55 3.58 1.52
C PRO A 271 -18.00 4.70 0.64
N LEU A 272 -17.19 5.59 1.24
CA LEU A 272 -16.45 6.59 0.48
C LEU A 272 -15.45 5.89 -0.44
N SER A 273 -15.54 6.20 -1.73
CA SER A 273 -14.68 5.61 -2.74
C SER A 273 -14.46 6.59 -3.90
N LYS A 274 -13.20 6.72 -4.33
CA LYS A 274 -12.86 7.50 -5.53
C LYS A 274 -13.59 6.99 -6.77
N SER A 275 -13.74 5.68 -6.91
CA SER A 275 -14.40 5.07 -8.07
C SER A 275 -15.90 5.39 -8.13
N ASN A 276 -16.51 5.73 -7.00
CA ASN A 276 -17.92 6.10 -6.91
C ASN A 276 -18.14 7.62 -6.92
N GLY A 277 -17.06 8.42 -6.93
CA GLY A 277 -17.14 9.89 -6.91
C GLY A 277 -17.68 10.48 -5.60
N THR A 278 -17.67 9.70 -4.50
CA THR A 278 -18.24 10.07 -3.21
C THR A 278 -17.23 10.61 -2.19
N GLY A 279 -15.93 10.55 -2.49
CA GLY A 279 -14.89 10.99 -1.55
C GLY A 279 -14.46 12.44 -1.78
N ARG A 280 -14.48 13.28 -0.74
CA ARG A 280 -13.78 14.59 -0.77
C ARG A 280 -12.28 14.37 -0.91
N SER A 281 -11.66 15.15 -1.77
CA SER A 281 -10.20 15.22 -1.90
C SER A 281 -9.63 16.20 -0.88
N VAL A 282 -8.36 15.98 -0.49
CA VAL A 282 -7.62 16.96 0.34
C VAL A 282 -7.54 18.32 -0.36
N GLU A 283 -7.49 18.35 -1.68
CA GLU A 283 -7.47 19.57 -2.50
C GLU A 283 -8.73 20.43 -2.34
N ASP A 284 -9.84 19.86 -1.87
CA ASP A 284 -11.11 20.56 -1.67
C ASP A 284 -11.22 21.22 -0.27
N ILE A 285 -10.19 21.10 0.58
CA ILE A 285 -10.19 21.58 1.96
C ILE A 285 -9.61 23.00 1.99
N GLU A 286 -10.43 23.99 2.40
CA GLU A 286 -10.02 25.41 2.46
C GLU A 286 -9.04 25.71 3.62
N ASP A 287 -9.20 25.07 4.77
CA ASP A 287 -8.39 25.26 5.99
C ASP A 287 -7.88 23.89 6.46
N VAL A 288 -6.75 23.47 5.87
CA VAL A 288 -6.18 22.15 6.12
C VAL A 288 -5.75 21.98 7.58
N GLU A 289 -5.20 23.02 8.23
CA GLU A 289 -4.76 22.92 9.62
C GLU A 289 -5.93 22.67 10.56
N LYS A 290 -7.00 23.46 10.45
CA LYS A 290 -8.20 23.31 11.28
C LYS A 290 -8.86 21.95 11.04
N TYR A 291 -9.05 21.60 9.77
CA TYR A 291 -9.64 20.32 9.35
C TYR A 291 -8.85 19.13 9.92
N SER A 292 -7.51 19.17 9.81
CA SER A 292 -6.65 18.09 10.28
C SER A 292 -6.74 17.91 11.79
N LYS A 293 -6.77 19.01 12.58
CA LYS A 293 -6.93 18.95 14.04
C LYS A 293 -8.29 18.35 14.45
N GLU A 294 -9.37 18.75 13.78
CA GLU A 294 -10.71 18.21 14.03
C GLU A 294 -10.75 16.72 13.67
N LEU A 295 -10.24 16.34 12.51
CA LEU A 295 -10.17 14.95 12.06
C LEU A 295 -9.37 14.07 13.04
N ILE A 296 -8.15 14.47 13.40
CA ILE A 296 -7.30 13.72 14.33
C ILE A 296 -7.98 13.58 15.70
N GLY A 297 -8.60 14.64 16.20
CA GLY A 297 -9.34 14.62 17.45
C GLY A 297 -10.53 13.66 17.44
N ASN A 298 -11.25 13.58 16.33
CA ASN A 298 -12.38 12.66 16.17
C ASN A 298 -11.91 11.21 15.94
N VAL A 299 -10.87 10.99 15.14
CA VAL A 299 -10.26 9.65 14.97
C VAL A 299 -9.72 9.14 16.32
N ARG A 300 -9.14 10.01 17.18
CA ARG A 300 -8.70 9.63 18.53
C ARG A 300 -9.84 9.07 19.38
N LYS A 301 -11.03 9.67 19.32
CA LYS A 301 -12.22 9.15 20.00
C LYS A 301 -12.63 7.78 19.43
N LEU A 302 -12.56 7.63 18.11
CA LEU A 302 -12.91 6.35 17.45
C LEU A 302 -11.98 5.20 17.84
N THR A 303 -10.72 5.46 18.19
CA THR A 303 -9.82 4.40 18.67
C THR A 303 -10.23 3.84 20.04
N GLU A 304 -11.11 4.53 20.77
CA GLU A 304 -11.68 4.11 22.05
C GLU A 304 -13.01 3.35 21.88
N GLU A 305 -13.59 3.36 20.68
CA GLU A 305 -14.88 2.77 20.36
C GLU A 305 -14.68 1.59 19.37
N GLU A 306 -15.51 0.54 19.52
CA GLU A 306 -15.57 -0.57 18.55
C GLU A 306 -16.53 -0.21 17.41
N ARG A 307 -16.04 0.51 16.39
CA ARG A 307 -16.90 0.93 15.27
C ARG A 307 -16.33 0.45 13.94
N GLU A 308 -17.16 -0.28 13.23
CA GLU A 308 -16.83 -0.76 11.89
C GLU A 308 -17.08 0.30 10.82
N PHE A 309 -18.13 1.11 11.01
CA PHE A 309 -18.56 2.17 10.10
C PHE A 309 -18.66 3.49 10.84
N VAL A 310 -18.21 4.56 10.19
CA VAL A 310 -18.26 5.93 10.72
C VAL A 310 -18.78 6.84 9.61
N SER A 311 -19.74 7.71 9.92
CA SER A 311 -20.22 8.71 8.97
C SER A 311 -19.16 9.79 8.74
N GLU A 312 -19.08 10.30 7.51
CA GLU A 312 -18.24 11.46 7.19
C GLU A 312 -18.50 12.64 8.12
N ASP A 313 -19.78 12.93 8.43
CA ASP A 313 -20.18 14.05 9.31
C ASP A 313 -19.74 13.90 10.78
N GLU A 314 -19.41 12.70 11.22
CA GLU A 314 -18.86 12.45 12.55
C GLU A 314 -17.37 12.76 12.64
N LEU A 315 -16.72 12.92 11.51
CA LEU A 315 -15.26 13.12 11.41
C LEU A 315 -14.87 14.58 11.19
N ILE A 316 -15.83 15.39 10.68
CA ILE A 316 -15.57 16.75 10.21
C ILE A 316 -16.53 17.73 10.85
#